data_ff92c1aad52a1de53d2cb8479f0e1834
#
_entry.id   ff92c1aad52a1de53d2cb8479f0e1834
#
_cell.length_a   1.000
_cell.length_b   1.000
_cell.length_c   1.000
_cell.angle_alpha   90.00
_cell.angle_beta   90.00
_cell.angle_gamma   90.00
#
_symmetry.space_group_name_H-M   'P 1'
#
loop_
_entity.id
_entity.type
_entity.pdbx_description
1 polymer ?
#
loop_
_entity_poly.entity_id
_entity_poly.type
_entity_poly.pdbx_seq_one_letter_code
_entity_poly.pdbx_strand_id
1 'polypeptide(L)'
;MTGGSAAAVGAEPAPRIRAVTVVIPARDEEELVGRCLASVEVAASRARAAGVRVRVILVADDCRDRTAEVARAAGVEVIESAAGRVGAARAQGVDAARAGWDGDEAEHWIACTDADSAVPPAWITSQLELADAGTDVVVGTVRPELEDLSPDQIAAWRATRVPGHANGHVHGANLGVRADAYVAAGGFPAVAEHEDVDLVSRLRDLDARITASAAGEVLTSSRREGRTPGGYAGYLHVSLLERARARERQRRRDAGCDSPCVPAG
;
A
#
# COMPACT_ATOMS: atom_id res chain seq x y z
N MET A 1 -19.06 -42.71 -30.41
CA MET A 1 -19.11 -41.76 -29.29
C MET A 1 -17.71 -41.18 -29.14
N THR A 2 -17.48 -40.06 -29.79
CA THR A 2 -16.17 -39.38 -29.78
C THR A 2 -16.23 -38.30 -28.71
N GLY A 3 -15.55 -38.55 -27.57
CA GLY A 3 -15.36 -37.57 -26.53
C GLY A 3 -14.33 -36.52 -26.97
N GLY A 4 -14.78 -35.32 -27.33
CA GLY A 4 -13.93 -34.19 -27.57
C GLY A 4 -13.38 -33.66 -26.21
N SER A 5 -12.08 -33.86 -25.99
CA SER A 5 -11.35 -33.22 -24.92
C SER A 5 -11.25 -31.71 -25.27
N ALA A 6 -11.95 -30.87 -24.51
CA ALA A 6 -11.74 -29.44 -24.58
C ALA A 6 -10.34 -29.15 -23.99
N ALA A 7 -9.40 -28.84 -24.85
CA ALA A 7 -8.11 -28.34 -24.45
C ALA A 7 -8.35 -27.02 -23.67
N ALA A 8 -7.88 -26.96 -22.42
CA ALA A 8 -7.82 -25.72 -21.67
C ALA A 8 -6.95 -24.74 -22.49
N VAL A 9 -7.55 -23.64 -22.93
CA VAL A 9 -6.83 -22.52 -23.53
C VAL A 9 -5.91 -21.99 -22.43
N GLY A 10 -4.62 -22.31 -22.56
CA GLY A 10 -3.60 -21.78 -21.64
C GLY A 10 -3.63 -20.26 -21.73
N ALA A 11 -3.90 -19.59 -20.60
CA ALA A 11 -3.77 -18.15 -20.54
C ALA A 11 -2.35 -17.77 -20.94
N GLU A 12 -2.20 -16.82 -21.87
CA GLU A 12 -0.89 -16.29 -22.23
C GLU A 12 -0.18 -15.76 -20.96
N PRO A 13 1.15 -15.95 -20.85
CA PRO A 13 1.89 -15.41 -19.71
C PRO A 13 1.74 -13.90 -19.68
N ALA A 14 1.57 -13.33 -18.48
CA ALA A 14 1.47 -11.87 -18.31
C ALA A 14 2.74 -11.18 -18.87
N PRO A 15 2.60 -10.02 -19.53
CA PRO A 15 3.74 -9.26 -20.02
C PRO A 15 4.68 -8.90 -18.88
N ARG A 16 6.00 -8.98 -19.16
CA ARG A 16 7.02 -8.60 -18.20
C ARG A 16 7.01 -7.10 -17.97
N ILE A 17 7.17 -6.68 -16.73
CA ILE A 17 7.23 -5.26 -16.40
C ILE A 17 8.54 -4.63 -16.91
N ARG A 18 8.42 -3.54 -17.66
CA ARG A 18 9.53 -2.76 -18.23
C ARG A 18 9.71 -1.39 -17.57
N ALA A 19 8.65 -0.87 -16.96
CA ALA A 19 8.69 0.40 -16.26
C ALA A 19 7.93 0.34 -14.95
N VAL A 20 8.43 1.09 -13.97
CA VAL A 20 7.76 1.36 -12.70
C VAL A 20 7.66 2.86 -12.51
N THR A 21 6.49 3.35 -12.13
CA THR A 21 6.37 4.70 -11.57
C THR A 21 5.97 4.59 -10.10
N VAL A 22 6.81 5.16 -9.23
CA VAL A 22 6.49 5.34 -7.82
C VAL A 22 5.70 6.62 -7.67
N VAL A 23 4.49 6.53 -7.08
CA VAL A 23 3.59 7.67 -6.83
C VAL A 23 3.51 7.91 -5.33
N ILE A 24 3.83 9.14 -4.91
CA ILE A 24 3.92 9.55 -3.50
C ILE A 24 3.04 10.78 -3.29
N PRO A 25 1.82 10.63 -2.74
CA PRO A 25 1.05 11.79 -2.29
C PRO A 25 1.70 12.38 -1.03
N ALA A 26 1.77 13.71 -0.95
CA ALA A 26 2.34 14.40 0.18
C ALA A 26 1.52 15.64 0.56
N ARG A 27 1.27 15.85 1.86
CA ARG A 27 0.68 17.05 2.41
C ARG A 27 1.39 17.43 3.70
N ASP A 28 2.12 18.54 3.71
CA ASP A 28 2.86 19.05 4.87
C ASP A 28 3.76 17.98 5.51
N GLU A 29 4.70 17.43 4.74
CA GLU A 29 5.60 16.33 5.15
C GLU A 29 7.09 16.73 5.08
N GLU A 30 7.44 18.02 5.22
CA GLU A 30 8.81 18.51 5.07
C GLU A 30 9.83 17.77 5.97
N GLU A 31 9.39 17.29 7.15
CA GLU A 31 10.24 16.57 8.10
C GLU A 31 10.53 15.12 7.69
N LEU A 32 9.59 14.45 7.02
CA LEU A 32 9.65 13.01 6.76
C LEU A 32 9.92 12.67 5.29
N VAL A 33 9.53 13.54 4.36
CA VAL A 33 9.62 13.29 2.92
C VAL A 33 11.06 13.01 2.45
N GLY A 34 12.07 13.64 3.05
CA GLY A 34 13.47 13.38 2.71
C GLY A 34 13.90 11.93 2.98
N ARG A 35 13.47 11.36 4.11
CA ARG A 35 13.71 9.96 4.44
C ARG A 35 12.96 9.01 3.50
N CYS A 36 11.71 9.33 3.20
CA CYS A 36 10.91 8.57 2.23
C CYS A 36 11.63 8.49 0.88
N LEU A 37 11.99 9.64 0.31
CA LEU A 37 12.64 9.72 -1.00
C LEU A 37 14.00 9.02 -1.04
N ALA A 38 14.80 9.14 0.01
CA ALA A 38 16.07 8.43 0.12
C ALA A 38 15.87 6.89 0.10
N SER A 39 14.85 6.39 0.80
CA SER A 39 14.52 4.96 0.81
C SER A 39 14.01 4.48 -0.55
N VAL A 40 13.16 5.26 -1.20
CA VAL A 40 12.64 4.98 -2.55
C VAL A 40 13.77 4.96 -3.57
N GLU A 41 14.73 5.88 -3.50
CA GLU A 41 15.86 5.90 -4.43
C GLU A 41 16.74 4.65 -4.31
N VAL A 42 16.96 4.13 -3.09
CA VAL A 42 17.66 2.86 -2.89
C VAL A 42 16.91 1.70 -3.57
N ALA A 43 15.59 1.63 -3.43
CA ALA A 43 14.79 0.60 -4.08
C ALA A 43 14.75 0.78 -5.60
N ALA A 44 14.65 2.03 -6.08
CA ALA A 44 14.64 2.37 -7.49
C ALA A 44 15.98 2.03 -8.18
N SER A 45 17.12 2.32 -7.53
CA SER A 45 18.44 1.97 -8.02
C SER A 45 18.61 0.46 -8.24
N ARG A 46 18.06 -0.37 -7.34
CA ARG A 46 18.05 -1.84 -7.52
C ARG A 46 17.23 -2.29 -8.72
N ALA A 47 16.03 -1.71 -8.90
CA ALA A 47 15.19 -2.03 -10.05
C ALA A 47 15.83 -1.56 -11.38
N ARG A 48 16.45 -0.38 -11.39
CA ARG A 48 17.20 0.10 -12.57
C ARG A 48 18.39 -0.81 -12.90
N ALA A 49 19.11 -1.32 -11.88
CA ALA A 49 20.19 -2.30 -12.08
C ALA A 49 19.69 -3.63 -12.67
N ALA A 50 18.43 -3.98 -12.46
CA ALA A 50 17.74 -5.12 -13.09
C ALA A 50 17.20 -4.81 -14.49
N GLY A 51 17.44 -3.61 -15.04
CA GLY A 51 17.04 -3.21 -16.40
C GLY A 51 15.63 -2.62 -16.50
N VAL A 52 15.00 -2.26 -15.37
CA VAL A 52 13.65 -1.67 -15.34
C VAL A 52 13.77 -0.14 -15.32
N ARG A 53 12.99 0.54 -16.12
CA ARG A 53 12.87 2.02 -16.05
C ARG A 53 12.13 2.39 -14.77
N VAL A 54 12.67 3.31 -13.96
CA VAL A 54 12.00 3.78 -12.74
C VAL A 54 11.89 5.29 -12.73
N ARG A 55 10.67 5.77 -12.59
CA ARG A 55 10.30 7.17 -12.39
C ARG A 55 9.73 7.33 -10.99
N VAL A 56 9.97 8.46 -10.35
CA VAL A 56 9.41 8.79 -9.04
C VAL A 56 8.69 10.12 -9.17
N ILE A 57 7.41 10.15 -8.80
CA ILE A 57 6.55 11.34 -8.83
C ILE A 57 6.04 11.59 -7.42
N LEU A 58 6.28 12.78 -6.91
CA LEU A 58 5.66 13.27 -5.69
C LEU A 58 4.55 14.25 -6.05
N VAL A 59 3.37 14.05 -5.50
CA VAL A 59 2.24 14.98 -5.63
C VAL A 59 2.09 15.77 -4.34
N ALA A 60 2.54 17.03 -4.37
CA ALA A 60 2.43 17.96 -3.25
C ALA A 60 1.02 18.57 -3.24
N ASP A 61 0.11 17.98 -2.44
CA ASP A 61 -1.31 18.33 -2.42
C ASP A 61 -1.63 19.29 -1.25
N ASP A 62 -1.92 20.54 -1.59
CA ASP A 62 -2.24 21.61 -0.63
C ASP A 62 -1.16 21.80 0.46
N CYS A 63 0.12 21.62 0.09
CA CYS A 63 1.25 21.82 1.00
C CYS A 63 1.46 23.31 1.31
N ARG A 64 1.71 23.60 2.59
CA ARG A 64 2.00 24.96 3.11
C ARG A 64 3.41 25.07 3.67
N ASP A 65 4.13 23.96 3.75
CA ASP A 65 5.49 23.82 4.20
C ASP A 65 6.47 23.63 3.02
N ARG A 66 7.70 23.24 3.29
CA ARG A 66 8.73 23.04 2.26
C ARG A 66 8.76 21.65 1.65
N THR A 67 7.69 20.86 1.77
CA THR A 67 7.62 19.49 1.21
C THR A 67 8.04 19.44 -0.26
N ALA A 68 7.45 20.32 -1.10
CA ALA A 68 7.75 20.36 -2.53
C ALA A 68 9.20 20.77 -2.83
N GLU A 69 9.76 21.70 -2.04
CA GLU A 69 11.16 22.15 -2.16
C GLU A 69 12.13 21.02 -1.83
N VAL A 70 11.88 20.30 -0.72
CA VAL A 70 12.69 19.12 -0.31
C VAL A 70 12.66 18.05 -1.39
N ALA A 71 11.51 17.77 -1.98
CA ALA A 71 11.39 16.78 -3.04
C ALA A 71 12.13 17.20 -4.32
N ARG A 72 12.03 18.45 -4.74
CA ARG A 72 12.79 18.97 -5.89
C ARG A 72 14.30 18.93 -5.66
N ALA A 73 14.74 19.26 -4.44
CA ALA A 73 16.15 19.20 -4.08
C ALA A 73 16.70 17.75 -4.11
N ALA A 74 15.85 16.75 -3.87
CA ALA A 74 16.17 15.32 -4.05
C ALA A 74 16.15 14.86 -5.51
N GLY A 75 15.88 15.74 -6.48
CA GLY A 75 15.82 15.42 -7.90
C GLY A 75 14.56 14.63 -8.32
N VAL A 76 13.51 14.66 -7.52
CA VAL A 76 12.24 13.99 -7.78
C VAL A 76 11.30 14.90 -8.56
N GLU A 77 10.56 14.34 -9.49
CA GLU A 77 9.48 15.08 -10.18
C GLU A 77 8.36 15.44 -9.19
N VAL A 78 7.98 16.70 -9.18
CA VAL A 78 6.96 17.23 -8.26
C VAL A 78 5.79 17.79 -9.06
N ILE A 79 4.60 17.31 -8.75
CA ILE A 79 3.33 17.84 -9.22
C ILE A 79 2.70 18.61 -8.06
N GLU A 80 2.36 19.87 -8.25
CA GLU A 80 1.59 20.63 -7.28
C GLU A 80 0.11 20.44 -7.52
N SER A 81 -0.64 20.18 -6.46
CA SER A 81 -2.07 19.93 -6.46
C SER A 81 -2.75 20.75 -5.36
N ALA A 82 -3.99 21.08 -5.58
CA ALA A 82 -4.87 21.71 -4.58
C ALA A 82 -6.17 20.90 -4.42
N ALA A 83 -6.12 19.58 -4.69
CA ALA A 83 -7.30 18.74 -4.62
C ALA A 83 -7.78 18.48 -3.18
N GLY A 84 -6.87 18.57 -2.21
CA GLY A 84 -7.18 18.42 -0.80
C GLY A 84 -7.62 17.01 -0.39
N ARG A 85 -7.34 15.99 -1.24
CA ARG A 85 -7.79 14.60 -1.05
C ARG A 85 -6.71 13.64 -1.55
N VAL A 86 -6.34 12.68 -0.71
CA VAL A 86 -5.27 11.73 -1.02
C VAL A 86 -5.57 10.89 -2.27
N GLY A 87 -6.82 10.48 -2.48
CA GLY A 87 -7.22 9.75 -3.68
C GLY A 87 -7.03 10.56 -4.96
N ALA A 88 -7.36 11.86 -4.95
CA ALA A 88 -7.15 12.74 -6.09
C ALA A 88 -5.65 12.99 -6.35
N ALA A 89 -4.85 13.15 -5.28
CA ALA A 89 -3.40 13.30 -5.42
C ALA A 89 -2.76 12.05 -6.03
N ARG A 90 -3.13 10.84 -5.58
CA ARG A 90 -2.67 9.59 -6.19
C ARG A 90 -3.11 9.47 -7.64
N ALA A 91 -4.38 9.80 -7.96
CA ALA A 91 -4.87 9.78 -9.33
C ALA A 91 -4.04 10.69 -10.24
N GLN A 92 -3.78 11.93 -9.84
CA GLN A 92 -2.95 12.86 -10.60
C GLN A 92 -1.52 12.34 -10.83
N GLY A 93 -0.92 11.70 -9.83
CA GLY A 93 0.38 11.06 -9.96
C GLY A 93 0.38 9.92 -10.97
N VAL A 94 -0.68 9.08 -10.95
CA VAL A 94 -0.83 7.98 -11.92
C VAL A 94 -1.11 8.51 -13.32
N ASP A 95 -1.93 9.55 -13.48
CA ASP A 95 -2.19 10.17 -14.79
C ASP A 95 -0.90 10.71 -15.41
N ALA A 96 -0.05 11.37 -14.62
CA ALA A 96 1.26 11.81 -15.06
C ALA A 96 2.22 10.65 -15.37
N ALA A 97 2.15 9.57 -14.60
CA ALA A 97 2.91 8.35 -14.84
C ALA A 97 2.59 7.78 -16.21
N ARG A 98 1.30 7.63 -16.52
CA ARG A 98 0.78 7.07 -17.78
C ARG A 98 1.06 7.99 -18.96
N ALA A 99 0.85 9.30 -18.82
CA ALA A 99 1.17 10.27 -19.85
C ALA A 99 2.67 10.29 -20.24
N GLY A 100 3.55 9.92 -19.35
CA GLY A 100 5.00 9.80 -19.60
C GLY A 100 5.46 8.40 -20.03
N TRP A 101 4.54 7.46 -20.24
CA TRP A 101 4.83 6.11 -20.71
C TRP A 101 4.39 5.94 -22.15
N ASP A 102 5.30 5.47 -23.01
CA ASP A 102 5.11 5.27 -24.44
C ASP A 102 4.97 3.80 -24.87
N GLY A 103 4.99 2.88 -23.89
CA GLY A 103 4.84 1.44 -24.09
C GLY A 103 3.44 0.93 -23.77
N ASP A 104 3.30 -0.40 -23.71
CA ASP A 104 2.06 -1.05 -23.31
C ASP A 104 1.79 -0.82 -21.81
N GLU A 105 0.55 -0.46 -21.46
CA GLU A 105 0.10 -0.30 -20.06
C GLU A 105 0.28 -1.60 -19.25
N ALA A 106 0.19 -2.76 -19.89
CA ALA A 106 0.45 -4.05 -19.24
C ALA A 106 1.94 -4.29 -18.87
N GLU A 107 2.88 -3.53 -19.45
CA GLU A 107 4.30 -3.55 -19.10
C GLU A 107 4.69 -2.47 -18.09
N HIS A 108 3.73 -1.68 -17.60
CA HIS A 108 3.93 -0.58 -16.66
C HIS A 108 3.35 -0.92 -15.28
N TRP A 109 4.16 -0.76 -14.24
CA TRP A 109 3.76 -0.97 -12.86
C TRP A 109 3.68 0.35 -12.11
N ILE A 110 2.57 0.57 -11.41
CA ILE A 110 2.37 1.71 -10.52
C ILE A 110 2.60 1.23 -9.09
N ALA A 111 3.58 1.79 -8.40
CA ALA A 111 3.87 1.49 -7.01
C ALA A 111 3.56 2.71 -6.14
N CYS A 112 2.68 2.56 -5.14
CA CYS A 112 2.28 3.64 -4.24
C CYS A 112 2.91 3.47 -2.87
N THR A 113 3.45 4.56 -2.32
CA THR A 113 3.84 4.69 -0.92
C THR A 113 3.50 6.08 -0.40
N ASP A 114 3.56 6.30 0.92
CA ASP A 114 3.23 7.60 1.52
C ASP A 114 4.50 8.39 1.86
N ALA A 115 4.40 9.72 1.89
CA ALA A 115 5.54 10.62 2.09
C ALA A 115 6.15 10.54 3.50
N ASP A 116 5.44 9.94 4.47
CA ASP A 116 5.88 9.68 5.84
C ASP A 116 6.38 8.24 6.06
N SER A 117 6.54 7.48 4.97
CA SER A 117 6.91 6.08 4.99
C SER A 117 8.34 5.85 4.47
N ALA A 118 8.96 4.74 4.88
CA ALA A 118 10.24 4.29 4.36
C ALA A 118 10.11 2.86 3.82
N VAL A 119 10.50 2.67 2.55
CA VAL A 119 10.42 1.39 1.87
C VAL A 119 11.73 0.60 2.03
N PRO A 120 11.70 -0.74 2.12
CA PRO A 120 12.94 -1.53 2.15
C PRO A 120 13.61 -1.58 0.77
N PRO A 121 14.92 -1.84 0.71
CA PRO A 121 15.67 -1.89 -0.55
C PRO A 121 15.12 -2.85 -1.61
N ALA A 122 14.42 -3.91 -1.21
CA ALA A 122 13.80 -4.88 -2.13
C ALA A 122 12.35 -4.55 -2.50
N TRP A 123 11.82 -3.41 -2.07
CA TRP A 123 10.41 -3.07 -2.20
C TRP A 123 9.88 -3.14 -3.64
N ILE A 124 10.57 -2.50 -4.58
CA ILE A 124 10.17 -2.53 -5.99
C ILE A 124 10.42 -3.92 -6.57
N THR A 125 11.61 -4.50 -6.37
CA THR A 125 11.96 -5.79 -6.98
C THR A 125 11.07 -6.93 -6.52
N SER A 126 10.64 -6.95 -5.24
CA SER A 126 9.70 -7.96 -4.74
C SER A 126 8.29 -7.84 -5.36
N GLN A 127 7.84 -6.62 -5.67
CA GLN A 127 6.59 -6.42 -6.39
C GLN A 127 6.72 -6.88 -7.85
N LEU A 128 7.85 -6.58 -8.50
CA LEU A 128 8.10 -6.99 -9.89
C LEU A 128 8.19 -8.50 -10.06
N GLU A 129 8.80 -9.22 -9.11
CA GLU A 129 8.83 -10.68 -9.10
C GLU A 129 7.42 -11.27 -9.11
N LEU A 130 6.49 -10.71 -8.34
CA LEU A 130 5.10 -11.12 -8.32
C LEU A 130 4.36 -10.71 -9.60
N ALA A 131 4.60 -9.50 -10.10
CA ALA A 131 4.00 -9.00 -11.35
C ALA A 131 4.42 -9.85 -12.55
N ASP A 132 5.70 -10.20 -12.67
CA ASP A 132 6.23 -11.06 -13.74
C ASP A 132 5.73 -12.51 -13.61
N ALA A 133 5.37 -12.96 -12.39
CA ALA A 133 4.67 -14.22 -12.16
C ALA A 133 3.16 -14.16 -12.45
N GLY A 134 2.66 -13.02 -12.92
CA GLY A 134 1.29 -12.86 -13.36
C GLY A 134 0.36 -12.17 -12.36
N THR A 135 0.86 -11.59 -11.29
CA THR A 135 0.05 -10.77 -10.37
C THR A 135 -0.27 -9.42 -11.00
N ASP A 136 -1.51 -8.98 -10.88
CA ASP A 136 -1.97 -7.67 -11.37
C ASP A 136 -1.98 -6.62 -10.24
N VAL A 137 -2.13 -7.07 -8.99
CA VAL A 137 -2.16 -6.20 -7.81
C VAL A 137 -1.37 -6.81 -6.66
N VAL A 138 -0.44 -6.06 -6.08
CA VAL A 138 0.26 -6.44 -4.84
C VAL A 138 -0.26 -5.59 -3.69
N VAL A 139 -0.84 -6.24 -2.68
CA VAL A 139 -1.24 -5.64 -1.42
C VAL A 139 -0.14 -5.93 -0.40
N GLY A 140 0.71 -4.94 -0.14
CA GLY A 140 1.83 -5.05 0.76
C GLY A 140 1.47 -4.83 2.23
N THR A 141 2.32 -5.29 3.14
CA THR A 141 2.16 -5.02 4.58
C THR A 141 2.84 -3.70 4.96
N VAL A 142 2.30 -3.06 6.01
CA VAL A 142 2.93 -1.93 6.67
C VAL A 142 3.20 -2.25 8.13
N ARG A 143 4.24 -1.63 8.69
CA ARG A 143 4.51 -1.63 10.12
C ARG A 143 4.72 -0.21 10.63
N PRO A 144 4.24 0.13 11.82
CA PRO A 144 4.48 1.44 12.41
C PRO A 144 5.91 1.55 12.96
N GLU A 145 6.40 2.75 13.08
CA GLU A 145 7.50 3.07 13.99
C GLU A 145 7.05 2.80 15.43
N LEU A 146 7.83 2.01 16.17
CA LEU A 146 7.39 1.58 17.51
C LEU A 146 7.74 2.60 18.61
N GLU A 147 8.64 3.54 18.31
CA GLU A 147 9.19 4.49 19.28
C GLU A 147 8.13 5.44 19.86
N ASP A 148 7.13 5.79 19.06
CA ASP A 148 6.05 6.69 19.46
C ASP A 148 4.83 5.97 20.05
N LEU A 149 4.85 4.63 20.12
CA LEU A 149 3.75 3.84 20.61
C LEU A 149 3.97 3.42 22.09
N SER A 150 2.89 3.42 22.86
CA SER A 150 2.92 2.85 24.22
C SER A 150 3.13 1.33 24.19
N PRO A 151 3.64 0.72 25.28
CA PRO A 151 3.78 -0.73 25.39
C PRO A 151 2.48 -1.49 25.08
N ASP A 152 1.33 -0.98 25.49
CA ASP A 152 0.02 -1.60 25.24
C ASP A 152 -0.35 -1.57 23.77
N GLN A 153 -0.06 -0.45 23.06
CA GLN A 153 -0.27 -0.33 21.62
C GLN A 153 0.65 -1.30 20.84
N ILE A 154 1.92 -1.39 21.25
CA ILE A 154 2.88 -2.33 20.64
C ILE A 154 2.40 -3.77 20.82
N ALA A 155 1.97 -4.14 22.03
CA ALA A 155 1.45 -5.47 22.31
C ALA A 155 0.18 -5.77 21.51
N ALA A 156 -0.76 -4.82 21.46
CA ALA A 156 -1.99 -4.94 20.70
C ALA A 156 -1.71 -5.08 19.20
N TRP A 157 -0.79 -4.27 18.65
CA TRP A 157 -0.41 -4.34 17.24
C TRP A 157 0.26 -5.68 16.91
N ARG A 158 1.21 -6.14 17.71
CA ARG A 158 1.87 -7.46 17.53
C ARG A 158 0.87 -8.61 17.55
N ALA A 159 -0.18 -8.52 18.36
CA ALA A 159 -1.24 -9.53 18.43
C ALA A 159 -2.16 -9.58 17.20
N THR A 160 -2.10 -8.59 16.30
CA THR A 160 -2.90 -8.57 15.06
C THR A 160 -2.20 -9.19 13.86
N ARG A 161 -0.95 -9.64 14.00
CA ARG A 161 -0.13 -10.09 12.87
C ARG A 161 0.72 -11.30 13.19
N VAL A 162 1.08 -12.02 12.14
CA VAL A 162 2.09 -13.08 12.16
C VAL A 162 3.32 -12.53 11.41
N PRO A 163 4.51 -12.44 12.04
CA PRO A 163 5.71 -11.96 11.37
C PRO A 163 6.00 -12.72 10.07
N GLY A 164 6.37 -11.99 9.02
CA GLY A 164 6.66 -12.57 7.70
C GLY A 164 5.45 -13.03 6.89
N HIS A 165 4.23 -12.87 7.41
CA HIS A 165 3.01 -13.20 6.69
C HIS A 165 2.21 -11.94 6.37
N ALA A 166 1.71 -11.88 5.14
CA ALA A 166 0.81 -10.80 4.74
C ALA A 166 -0.54 -10.93 5.46
N ASN A 167 -1.07 -9.80 5.94
CA ASN A 167 -2.36 -9.76 6.63
C ASN A 167 -3.55 -9.47 5.69
N GLY A 168 -3.27 -9.17 4.41
CA GLY A 168 -4.28 -8.87 3.39
C GLY A 168 -5.00 -7.53 3.57
N HIS A 169 -4.59 -6.71 4.53
CA HIS A 169 -5.13 -5.36 4.67
C HIS A 169 -4.58 -4.46 3.56
N VAL A 170 -5.46 -3.67 2.96
CA VAL A 170 -5.08 -2.70 1.93
C VAL A 170 -4.52 -1.46 2.60
N HIS A 171 -3.37 -1.00 2.10
CA HIS A 171 -2.70 0.21 2.55
C HIS A 171 -2.12 0.96 1.34
N GLY A 172 -2.55 2.20 1.12
CA GLY A 172 -2.00 3.05 0.07
C GLY A 172 -0.50 3.30 0.20
N ALA A 173 0.03 3.16 1.43
CA ALA A 173 1.46 3.22 1.71
C ALA A 173 2.26 2.02 1.16
N ASN A 174 1.60 0.93 0.75
CA ASN A 174 2.25 -0.24 0.16
C ASN A 174 1.30 -0.98 -0.80
N LEU A 175 1.05 -0.37 -1.94
CA LEU A 175 0.17 -0.89 -2.98
C LEU A 175 0.89 -0.86 -4.33
N GLY A 176 0.88 -1.98 -5.04
CA GLY A 176 1.35 -2.06 -6.41
C GLY A 176 0.23 -2.51 -7.33
N VAL A 177 0.15 -1.95 -8.52
CA VAL A 177 -0.89 -2.30 -9.51
C VAL A 177 -0.34 -2.16 -10.93
N ARG A 178 -0.69 -3.12 -11.80
CA ARG A 178 -0.42 -3.04 -13.23
C ARG A 178 -1.27 -1.94 -13.85
N ALA A 179 -0.69 -1.12 -14.72
CA ALA A 179 -1.37 0.10 -15.18
C ALA A 179 -2.62 -0.20 -16.01
N ASP A 180 -2.66 -1.28 -16.80
CA ASP A 180 -3.86 -1.71 -17.54
C ASP A 180 -4.99 -2.13 -16.59
N ALA A 181 -4.67 -2.88 -15.51
CA ALA A 181 -5.65 -3.25 -14.50
C ALA A 181 -6.17 -2.01 -13.73
N TYR A 182 -5.28 -1.05 -13.41
CA TYR A 182 -5.67 0.23 -12.81
C TYR A 182 -6.67 0.99 -13.68
N VAL A 183 -6.42 1.06 -14.99
CA VAL A 183 -7.31 1.71 -15.97
C VAL A 183 -8.66 0.99 -16.05
N ALA A 184 -8.64 -0.35 -16.16
CA ALA A 184 -9.86 -1.14 -16.21
C ALA A 184 -10.75 -0.94 -14.98
N ALA A 185 -10.14 -0.76 -13.80
CA ALA A 185 -10.85 -0.48 -12.56
C ALA A 185 -11.33 0.99 -12.41
N GLY A 186 -11.01 1.88 -13.35
CA GLY A 186 -11.39 3.30 -13.29
C GLY A 186 -10.53 4.15 -12.36
N GLY A 187 -9.38 3.66 -11.91
CA GLY A 187 -8.38 4.39 -11.14
C GLY A 187 -8.77 4.72 -9.69
N PHE A 188 -7.95 5.53 -9.02
CA PHE A 188 -8.27 6.00 -7.67
C PHE A 188 -9.47 6.96 -7.68
N PRO A 189 -10.48 6.77 -6.82
CA PRO A 189 -11.56 7.71 -6.68
C PRO A 189 -11.11 8.98 -5.95
N ALA A 190 -11.70 10.11 -6.30
CA ALA A 190 -11.43 11.40 -5.67
C ALA A 190 -12.13 11.54 -4.30
N VAL A 191 -11.91 10.56 -3.40
CA VAL A 191 -12.47 10.54 -2.04
C VAL A 191 -11.41 10.93 -1.02
N ALA A 192 -11.84 11.29 0.18
CA ALA A 192 -10.93 11.71 1.24
C ALA A 192 -10.26 10.53 1.96
N GLU A 193 -10.89 9.36 1.97
CA GLU A 193 -10.47 8.18 2.72
C GLU A 193 -10.82 6.90 1.98
N HIS A 194 -10.02 5.85 2.21
CA HIS A 194 -10.25 4.49 1.71
C HIS A 194 -10.27 4.35 0.17
N GLU A 195 -9.63 5.28 -0.53
CA GLU A 195 -9.49 5.25 -1.99
C GLU A 195 -8.73 4.01 -2.48
N ASP A 196 -7.78 3.53 -1.68
CA ASP A 196 -7.01 2.30 -1.89
C ASP A 196 -7.88 1.05 -1.74
N VAL A 197 -8.71 0.99 -0.69
CA VAL A 197 -9.65 -0.11 -0.44
C VAL A 197 -10.70 -0.18 -1.55
N ASP A 198 -11.23 0.97 -1.97
CA ASP A 198 -12.21 1.04 -3.04
C ASP A 198 -11.64 0.61 -4.39
N LEU A 199 -10.43 1.07 -4.74
CA LEU A 199 -9.72 0.62 -5.94
C LEU A 199 -9.51 -0.90 -5.93
N VAL A 200 -8.98 -1.46 -4.83
CA VAL A 200 -8.74 -2.90 -4.71
C VAL A 200 -10.04 -3.69 -4.73
N SER A 201 -11.14 -3.16 -4.20
CA SER A 201 -12.47 -3.79 -4.30
C SER A 201 -12.92 -3.90 -5.75
N ARG A 202 -12.84 -2.82 -6.53
CA ARG A 202 -13.19 -2.82 -7.96
C ARG A 202 -12.29 -3.75 -8.78
N LEU A 203 -11.01 -3.84 -8.45
CA LEU A 203 -10.08 -4.79 -9.07
C LEU A 203 -10.47 -6.25 -8.78
N ARG A 204 -10.97 -6.56 -7.57
CA ARG A 204 -11.53 -7.89 -7.26
C ARG A 204 -12.78 -8.21 -8.08
N ASP A 205 -13.65 -7.23 -8.24
CA ASP A 205 -14.88 -7.38 -9.03
C ASP A 205 -14.60 -7.61 -10.51
N LEU A 206 -13.39 -7.26 -10.98
CA LEU A 206 -12.87 -7.50 -12.32
C LEU A 206 -11.99 -8.76 -12.43
N ASP A 207 -12.00 -9.63 -11.41
CA ASP A 207 -11.20 -10.86 -11.37
C ASP A 207 -9.67 -10.62 -11.51
N ALA A 208 -9.16 -9.44 -11.14
CA ALA A 208 -7.73 -9.17 -11.13
C ALA A 208 -7.00 -10.11 -10.16
N ARG A 209 -5.81 -10.58 -10.56
CA ARG A 209 -4.97 -11.46 -9.72
C ARG A 209 -4.28 -10.65 -8.63
N ILE A 210 -4.81 -10.72 -7.42
CA ILE A 210 -4.34 -9.97 -6.25
C ILE A 210 -3.49 -10.87 -5.35
N THR A 211 -2.27 -10.45 -5.07
CA THR A 211 -1.36 -11.13 -4.15
C THR A 211 -1.08 -10.27 -2.93
N ALA A 212 -1.32 -10.81 -1.74
CA ALA A 212 -0.88 -10.20 -0.49
C ALA A 212 0.57 -10.61 -0.19
N SER A 213 1.45 -9.65 0.10
CA SER A 213 2.88 -9.91 0.29
C SER A 213 3.45 -9.19 1.51
N ALA A 214 4.30 -9.87 2.26
CA ALA A 214 5.11 -9.31 3.33
C ALA A 214 6.58 -9.07 2.91
N ALA A 215 6.98 -9.41 1.68
CA ALA A 215 8.37 -9.33 1.22
C ALA A 215 8.90 -7.88 1.14
N GLY A 216 8.03 -6.92 0.89
CA GLY A 216 8.34 -5.49 0.85
C GLY A 216 7.65 -4.71 1.97
N GLU A 217 7.70 -5.17 3.23
CA GLU A 217 7.03 -4.50 4.35
C GLU A 217 7.53 -3.07 4.52
N VAL A 218 6.62 -2.10 4.45
CA VAL A 218 6.90 -0.65 4.54
C VAL A 218 6.83 -0.19 5.99
N LEU A 219 7.83 0.58 6.42
CA LEU A 219 7.83 1.29 7.70
C LEU A 219 7.09 2.61 7.53
N THR A 220 6.05 2.87 8.32
CA THR A 220 5.29 4.12 8.26
C THR A 220 5.27 4.82 9.60
N SER A 221 5.09 6.13 9.59
CA SER A 221 5.01 6.97 10.78
C SER A 221 3.90 6.50 11.71
N SER A 222 4.18 6.50 13.01
CA SER A 222 3.21 6.26 14.08
C SER A 222 2.72 7.55 14.75
N ARG A 223 2.81 8.69 14.06
CA ARG A 223 2.32 9.99 14.55
C ARG A 223 0.91 9.89 15.13
N ARG A 224 0.62 10.70 16.15
CA ARG A 224 -0.67 10.67 16.84
C ARG A 224 -1.80 11.26 16.03
N GLU A 225 -1.50 12.27 15.23
CA GLU A 225 -2.46 12.96 14.38
C GLU A 225 -2.14 12.69 12.91
N GLY A 226 -3.04 11.98 12.23
CA GLY A 226 -2.95 11.71 10.81
C GLY A 226 -3.44 12.88 9.97
N ARG A 227 -3.05 12.94 8.69
CA ARG A 227 -3.59 13.90 7.72
C ARG A 227 -5.03 13.52 7.29
N THR A 228 -5.42 12.27 7.54
CA THR A 228 -6.73 11.69 7.22
C THR A 228 -7.35 11.15 8.49
N PRO A 229 -8.59 11.54 8.88
CA PRO A 229 -9.20 11.14 10.16
C PRO A 229 -9.30 9.61 10.35
N GLY A 230 -9.71 8.86 9.32
CA GLY A 230 -9.80 7.40 9.32
C GLY A 230 -8.50 6.67 8.94
N GLY A 231 -7.38 7.38 8.81
CA GLY A 231 -6.09 6.84 8.39
C GLY A 231 -5.40 5.96 9.45
N TYR A 232 -4.18 5.51 9.12
CA TYR A 232 -3.42 4.57 9.95
C TYR A 232 -3.11 5.11 11.36
N ALA A 233 -2.90 6.42 11.52
CA ALA A 233 -2.73 7.05 12.84
C ALA A 233 -3.97 6.85 13.73
N GLY A 234 -5.18 7.10 13.20
CA GLY A 234 -6.43 6.84 13.91
C GLY A 234 -6.60 5.37 14.29
N TYR A 235 -6.22 4.45 13.38
CA TYR A 235 -6.19 3.02 13.68
C TYR A 235 -5.27 2.70 14.87
N LEU A 236 -4.03 3.18 14.88
CA LEU A 236 -3.04 2.87 15.91
C LEU A 236 -3.43 3.44 17.29
N HIS A 237 -3.93 4.67 17.33
CA HIS A 237 -4.12 5.39 18.60
C HIS A 237 -5.53 5.23 19.19
N VAL A 238 -6.52 4.89 18.39
CA VAL A 238 -7.91 4.73 18.85
C VAL A 238 -8.37 3.29 18.68
N SER A 239 -8.52 2.84 17.43
CA SER A 239 -9.20 1.57 17.12
C SER A 239 -8.46 0.33 17.60
N LEU A 240 -7.14 0.34 17.60
CA LEU A 240 -6.31 -0.81 17.96
C LEU A 240 -6.47 -1.21 19.43
N LEU A 241 -6.40 -0.24 20.33
CA LEU A 241 -6.58 -0.49 21.77
C LEU A 241 -8.01 -0.88 22.12
N GLU A 242 -9.00 -0.25 21.50
CA GLU A 242 -10.41 -0.60 21.70
C GLU A 242 -10.69 -2.04 21.27
N ARG A 243 -10.20 -2.45 20.11
CA ARG A 243 -10.32 -3.83 19.61
C ARG A 243 -9.59 -4.84 20.51
N ALA A 244 -8.39 -4.50 20.99
CA ALA A 244 -7.64 -5.36 21.91
C ALA A 244 -8.40 -5.57 23.23
N ARG A 245 -8.93 -4.49 23.82
CA ARG A 245 -9.76 -4.54 25.03
C ARG A 245 -11.06 -5.30 24.82
N ALA A 246 -11.71 -5.16 23.66
CA ALA A 246 -12.92 -5.88 23.33
C ALA A 246 -12.67 -7.39 23.20
N ARG A 247 -11.58 -7.79 22.53
CA ARG A 247 -11.15 -9.21 22.43
C ARG A 247 -10.85 -9.82 23.80
N GLU A 248 -10.16 -9.07 24.67
CA GLU A 248 -9.87 -9.54 26.03
C GLU A 248 -11.13 -9.72 26.85
N ARG A 249 -12.08 -8.79 26.78
CA ARG A 249 -13.40 -8.93 27.44
C ARG A 249 -14.16 -10.15 26.92
N GLN A 250 -14.12 -10.40 25.61
CA GLN A 250 -14.78 -11.57 25.02
C GLN A 250 -14.15 -12.88 25.54
N ARG A 251 -12.81 -12.99 25.50
CA ARG A 251 -12.11 -14.18 26.02
C ARG A 251 -12.42 -14.46 27.48
N ARG A 252 -12.54 -13.43 28.32
CA ARG A 252 -12.91 -13.59 29.73
C ARG A 252 -14.35 -14.07 29.90
N ARG A 253 -15.27 -13.64 29.05
CA ARG A 253 -16.64 -14.14 29.05
C ARG A 253 -16.71 -15.61 28.64
N ASP A 254 -16.02 -15.98 27.58
CA ASP A 254 -16.00 -17.35 27.06
C ASP A 254 -15.34 -18.31 28.08
N ALA A 255 -14.24 -17.90 28.74
CA ALA A 255 -13.60 -18.67 29.80
C ALA A 255 -14.43 -18.78 31.10
N GLY A 256 -15.30 -17.81 31.39
CA GLY A 256 -16.19 -17.86 32.56
C GLY A 256 -17.46 -18.68 32.34
N CYS A 257 -17.77 -19.05 31.09
CA CYS A 257 -18.94 -19.88 30.77
C CYS A 257 -18.66 -21.39 30.91
N ASP A 258 -17.38 -21.81 31.03
CA ASP A 258 -16.95 -23.23 31.18
C ASP A 258 -16.94 -23.73 32.64
N SER A 259 -17.46 -23.00 33.61
CA SER A 259 -17.69 -23.54 34.94
C SER A 259 -18.98 -24.40 34.93
N PRO A 260 -18.87 -25.74 35.08
CA PRO A 260 -20.06 -26.57 35.15
C PRO A 260 -20.85 -26.20 36.39
N CYS A 261 -22.13 -25.85 36.20
CA CYS A 261 -23.08 -25.76 37.30
C CYS A 261 -23.19 -27.16 37.94
N VAL A 262 -22.54 -27.38 39.08
CA VAL A 262 -22.78 -28.59 39.87
C VAL A 262 -24.15 -28.42 40.52
N PRO A 263 -25.14 -29.26 40.23
CA PRO A 263 -26.39 -29.20 40.97
C PRO A 263 -26.16 -29.60 42.42
N ALA A 264 -26.50 -28.73 43.33
CA ALA A 264 -26.55 -29.08 44.77
C ALA A 264 -27.66 -30.13 44.95
N GLY A 265 -27.23 -31.34 45.37
CA GLY A 265 -28.07 -32.43 45.85
C GLY A 265 -28.56 -32.19 47.27
#